data_675f1caa978413fbb1f273e2b2686e04
#
_entry.id   675f1caa978413fbb1f273e2b2686e04
#
_cell.length_a   1.000
_cell.length_b   1.000
_cell.length_c   1.000
_cell.angle_alpha   90.00
_cell.angle_beta   90.00
_cell.angle_gamma   90.00
#
_symmetry.space_group_name_H-M   'P 1'
#
loop_
_entity.id
_entity.type
_entity.pdbx_description
1 polymer ?
#
loop_
_entity_poly.entity_id
_entity_poly.type
_entity_poly.pdbx_seq_one_letter_code
_entity_poly.pdbx_strand_id
1 'polypeptide(L)'
;GVPYFVFGHSWGSMLARCYAAHYGEDIAGLLLCGLCSQWKGCEDAYVNREFLDAYKADPNQNAGDWFGKVFSGMTDRIENPNSAADWIANDPRVVADHAGDMFNTFDTTIELVYDFVQLYHFIESDQWAPMVPARIPVYLISGDQDPCGNYGEGLYHVANLLARTGNKTVTRAYTGYRHEIHNELAIRDEVEAGLIDFINGVLG
;
A
#
# COMPACT_ATOMS: atom_id res chain seq x y z
N GLY A 1 0.12 2.20 29.73
CA GLY A 1 0.83 1.30 28.82
C GLY A 1 1.84 2.05 27.97
N VAL A 2 2.71 1.35 27.25
CA VAL A 2 3.61 1.99 26.29
C VAL A 2 2.81 2.27 25.02
N PRO A 3 2.79 3.51 24.50
CA PRO A 3 2.13 3.80 23.23
C PRO A 3 2.83 3.05 22.09
N TYR A 4 2.06 2.50 21.14
CA TYR A 4 2.62 1.88 19.96
C TYR A 4 1.97 2.42 18.69
N PHE A 5 2.74 2.34 17.60
CA PHE A 5 2.36 2.82 16.28
C PHE A 5 2.28 1.64 15.31
N VAL A 6 1.39 1.72 14.36
CA VAL A 6 1.33 0.76 13.27
C VAL A 6 1.92 1.38 12.02
N PHE A 7 2.95 0.74 11.46
CA PHE A 7 3.53 1.08 10.16
C PHE A 7 3.15 0.02 9.14
N GLY A 8 2.65 0.44 7.99
CA GLY A 8 2.34 -0.45 6.87
C GLY A 8 2.90 0.07 5.56
N HIS A 9 3.63 -0.80 4.84
CA HIS A 9 4.12 -0.53 3.49
C HIS A 9 3.39 -1.41 2.48
N SER A 10 3.02 -0.87 1.32
CA SER A 10 2.42 -1.62 0.21
C SER A 10 1.14 -2.37 0.65
N TRP A 11 1.07 -3.67 0.44
CA TRP A 11 0.00 -4.52 0.99
C TRP A 11 -0.15 -4.34 2.50
N GLY A 12 0.96 -4.18 3.23
CA GLY A 12 0.94 -3.83 4.65
C GLY A 12 0.22 -2.52 4.94
N SER A 13 0.19 -1.55 4.01
CA SER A 13 -0.60 -0.33 4.17
C SER A 13 -2.11 -0.58 4.10
N MET A 14 -2.53 -1.57 3.31
CA MET A 14 -3.92 -2.01 3.26
C MET A 14 -4.32 -2.70 4.56
N LEU A 15 -3.48 -3.63 5.05
CA LEU A 15 -3.67 -4.31 6.32
C LEU A 15 -3.70 -3.32 7.49
N ALA A 16 -2.79 -2.34 7.51
CA ALA A 16 -2.71 -1.31 8.55
C ALA A 16 -3.97 -0.43 8.58
N ARG A 17 -4.53 -0.07 7.43
CA ARG A 17 -5.82 0.65 7.34
C ARG A 17 -6.98 -0.20 7.87
N CYS A 18 -7.04 -1.46 7.47
CA CYS A 18 -8.05 -2.40 7.98
C CYS A 18 -7.90 -2.61 9.50
N TYR A 19 -6.67 -2.78 9.99
CA TYR A 19 -6.38 -2.91 11.41
C TYR A 19 -6.81 -1.66 12.19
N ALA A 20 -6.47 -0.46 11.71
CA ALA A 20 -6.87 0.80 12.36
C ALA A 20 -8.40 0.99 12.41
N ALA A 21 -9.13 0.49 11.40
CA ALA A 21 -10.59 0.52 11.39
C ALA A 21 -11.21 -0.39 12.47
N HIS A 22 -10.63 -1.56 12.72
CA HIS A 22 -11.19 -2.54 13.65
C HIS A 22 -10.60 -2.47 15.06
N TYR A 23 -9.34 -2.08 15.19
CA TYR A 23 -8.56 -2.12 16.45
C TYR A 23 -7.87 -0.79 16.74
N GLY A 24 -8.31 0.31 16.13
CA GLY A 24 -7.68 1.62 16.25
C GLY A 24 -7.63 2.18 17.66
N GLU A 25 -8.51 1.71 18.57
CA GLU A 25 -8.51 2.19 19.96
C GLU A 25 -7.22 1.89 20.73
N ASP A 26 -6.44 0.91 20.27
CA ASP A 26 -5.21 0.48 20.93
C ASP A 26 -3.94 1.14 20.38
N ILE A 27 -4.01 1.91 19.27
CA ILE A 27 -2.84 2.51 18.64
C ILE A 27 -2.71 4.01 18.88
N ALA A 28 -1.47 4.49 18.99
CA ALA A 28 -1.14 5.91 19.19
C ALA A 28 -1.09 6.68 17.86
N GLY A 29 -0.74 6.02 16.76
CA GLY A 29 -0.68 6.61 15.43
C GLY A 29 -0.53 5.57 14.32
N LEU A 30 -0.83 5.98 13.10
CA LEU A 30 -0.80 5.15 11.89
C LEU A 30 0.16 5.77 10.88
N LEU A 31 1.08 4.95 10.33
CA LEU A 31 2.05 5.36 9.32
C LEU A 31 1.88 4.49 8.08
N LEU A 32 1.60 5.11 6.94
CA LEU A 32 1.33 4.44 5.67
C LEU A 32 2.40 4.85 4.65
N CYS A 33 3.15 3.88 4.14
CA CYS A 33 4.23 4.07 3.19
C CYS A 33 3.94 3.32 1.89
N GLY A 34 4.19 3.92 0.73
CA GLY A 34 3.92 3.28 -0.57
C GLY A 34 2.50 2.74 -0.61
N LEU A 35 1.54 3.57 -0.20
CA LEU A 35 0.18 3.11 0.03
C LEU A 35 -0.54 2.74 -1.27
N CYS A 36 -1.32 1.67 -1.21
CA CYS A 36 -2.16 1.22 -2.31
C CYS A 36 -3.51 1.95 -2.28
N SER A 37 -3.81 2.69 -3.34
CA SER A 37 -5.08 3.40 -3.52
C SER A 37 -5.28 3.78 -4.98
N GLN A 38 -6.52 3.79 -5.46
CA GLN A 38 -6.86 4.06 -6.87
C GLN A 38 -6.08 3.15 -7.84
N TRP A 39 -5.90 1.91 -7.45
CA TRP A 39 -5.12 0.92 -8.20
C TRP A 39 -6.03 0.14 -9.15
N LYS A 40 -5.94 0.49 -10.42
CA LYS A 40 -6.80 -0.05 -11.48
C LYS A 40 -6.80 -1.59 -11.56
N GLY A 41 -5.67 -2.25 -11.40
CA GLY A 41 -5.61 -3.72 -11.46
C GLY A 41 -6.44 -4.41 -10.40
N CYS A 42 -6.52 -3.85 -9.18
CA CYS A 42 -7.41 -4.35 -8.12
C CYS A 42 -8.88 -4.06 -8.43
N GLU A 43 -9.18 -2.89 -8.97
CA GLU A 43 -10.55 -2.51 -9.36
C GLU A 43 -11.08 -3.42 -10.48
N ASP A 44 -10.26 -3.66 -11.50
CA ASP A 44 -10.59 -4.56 -12.60
C ASP A 44 -10.79 -6.01 -12.12
N ALA A 45 -9.91 -6.49 -11.22
CA ALA A 45 -10.02 -7.85 -10.65
C ALA A 45 -11.29 -8.03 -9.80
N TYR A 46 -11.68 -7.02 -9.03
CA TYR A 46 -12.87 -7.07 -8.18
C TYR A 46 -14.16 -7.37 -8.95
N VAL A 47 -14.29 -6.85 -10.18
CA VAL A 47 -15.46 -7.03 -11.03
C VAL A 47 -15.29 -8.12 -12.10
N ASN A 48 -14.13 -8.76 -12.17
CA ASN A 48 -13.81 -9.75 -13.20
C ASN A 48 -14.57 -11.06 -12.95
N ARG A 49 -15.49 -11.39 -13.85
CA ARG A 49 -16.35 -12.59 -13.71
C ARG A 49 -15.57 -13.90 -13.83
N GLU A 50 -14.59 -13.98 -14.72
CA GLU A 50 -13.78 -15.20 -14.87
C GLU A 50 -12.99 -15.49 -13.60
N PHE A 51 -12.42 -14.46 -12.97
CA PHE A 51 -11.74 -14.57 -11.69
C PHE A 51 -12.68 -15.03 -10.57
N LEU A 52 -13.85 -14.39 -10.46
CA LEU A 52 -14.84 -14.73 -9.43
C LEU A 52 -15.42 -16.15 -9.62
N ASP A 53 -15.59 -16.60 -10.86
CA ASP A 53 -16.07 -17.95 -11.16
C ASP A 53 -14.96 -19.00 -10.89
N ALA A 54 -13.69 -18.69 -11.17
CA ALA A 54 -12.56 -19.54 -10.81
C ALA A 54 -12.43 -19.68 -9.27
N TYR A 55 -12.59 -18.59 -8.51
CA TYR A 55 -12.61 -18.63 -7.05
C TYR A 55 -13.73 -19.53 -6.50
N LYS A 56 -14.94 -19.41 -7.04
CA LYS A 56 -16.08 -20.25 -6.63
C LYS A 56 -15.90 -21.73 -6.96
N ALA A 57 -15.20 -22.02 -8.07
CA ALA A 57 -14.95 -23.39 -8.52
C ALA A 57 -13.94 -24.12 -7.64
N ASP A 58 -12.82 -23.51 -7.32
CA ASP A 58 -11.79 -24.03 -6.42
C ASP A 58 -10.90 -22.89 -5.89
N PRO A 59 -11.13 -22.40 -4.68
CA PRO A 59 -10.33 -21.33 -4.09
C PRO A 59 -8.87 -21.75 -3.81
N ASN A 60 -8.58 -23.03 -3.65
CA ASN A 60 -7.25 -23.55 -3.32
C ASN A 60 -6.38 -23.79 -4.55
N GLN A 61 -6.92 -23.72 -5.77
CA GLN A 61 -6.11 -23.88 -6.97
C GLN A 61 -5.04 -22.78 -7.05
N ASN A 62 -3.93 -23.08 -7.72
CA ASN A 62 -2.89 -22.09 -8.02
C ASN A 62 -3.50 -20.92 -8.79
N ALA A 63 -3.21 -19.71 -8.36
CA ALA A 63 -3.75 -18.50 -8.99
C ALA A 63 -3.25 -18.28 -10.42
N GLY A 64 -2.15 -18.95 -10.82
CA GLY A 64 -1.55 -18.74 -12.13
C GLY A 64 -1.27 -17.26 -12.40
N ASP A 65 -1.78 -16.76 -13.51
CA ASP A 65 -1.57 -15.38 -13.93
C ASP A 65 -2.47 -14.34 -13.23
N TRP A 66 -3.41 -14.76 -12.36
CA TRP A 66 -4.37 -13.81 -11.76
C TRP A 66 -3.68 -12.75 -10.90
N PHE A 67 -2.71 -13.14 -10.07
CA PHE A 67 -1.96 -12.17 -9.28
C PHE A 67 -1.15 -11.24 -10.18
N GLY A 68 -0.50 -11.77 -11.23
CA GLY A 68 0.18 -10.96 -12.24
C GLY A 68 -0.73 -9.96 -12.97
N LYS A 69 -2.00 -10.30 -13.20
CA LYS A 69 -2.97 -9.39 -13.81
C LYS A 69 -3.29 -8.19 -12.92
N VAL A 70 -3.34 -8.38 -11.60
CA VAL A 70 -3.51 -7.27 -10.64
C VAL A 70 -2.34 -6.27 -10.75
N PHE A 71 -1.13 -6.73 -11.04
CA PHE A 71 0.06 -5.91 -11.23
C PHE A 71 0.31 -5.49 -12.68
N SER A 72 -0.64 -5.73 -13.58
CA SER A 72 -0.51 -5.29 -14.97
C SER A 72 -0.41 -3.77 -15.07
N GLY A 73 0.49 -3.28 -15.92
CA GLY A 73 0.67 -1.84 -16.17
C GLY A 73 1.54 -1.09 -15.16
N MET A 74 2.13 -1.77 -14.17
CA MET A 74 2.95 -1.11 -13.15
C MET A 74 4.18 -0.38 -13.72
N THR A 75 4.67 -0.79 -14.90
CA THR A 75 5.82 -0.16 -15.56
C THR A 75 5.44 0.77 -16.71
N ASP A 76 4.16 1.04 -16.96
CA ASP A 76 3.69 1.76 -18.15
C ASP A 76 4.27 3.19 -18.26
N ARG A 77 4.59 3.84 -17.14
CA ARG A 77 5.21 5.18 -17.14
C ARG A 77 6.73 5.17 -17.04
N ILE A 78 7.35 3.98 -17.12
CA ILE A 78 8.82 3.85 -17.08
C ILE A 78 9.33 3.71 -18.50
N GLU A 79 10.15 4.66 -18.92
CA GLU A 79 10.80 4.60 -20.22
C GLU A 79 11.85 3.48 -20.23
N ASN A 80 11.71 2.49 -21.15
CA ASN A 80 12.60 1.34 -21.29
C ASN A 80 12.86 0.58 -19.97
N PRO A 81 11.83 -0.03 -19.34
CA PRO A 81 12.03 -0.79 -18.11
C PRO A 81 12.93 -2.01 -18.37
N ASN A 82 13.87 -2.27 -17.46
CA ASN A 82 14.75 -3.44 -17.53
C ASN A 82 14.05 -4.73 -17.06
N SER A 83 13.04 -4.58 -16.19
CA SER A 83 12.27 -5.70 -15.64
C SER A 83 10.84 -5.29 -15.31
N ALA A 84 9.97 -6.27 -15.11
CA ALA A 84 8.61 -6.04 -14.62
C ALA A 84 8.56 -5.51 -13.18
N ALA A 85 9.68 -5.55 -12.44
CA ALA A 85 9.81 -5.08 -11.08
C ALA A 85 10.35 -3.64 -10.96
N ASP A 86 10.67 -2.97 -12.07
CA ASP A 86 11.29 -1.64 -12.04
C ASP A 86 10.42 -0.58 -11.35
N TRP A 87 9.10 -0.80 -11.28
CA TRP A 87 8.20 0.10 -10.55
C TRP A 87 8.44 0.13 -9.04
N ILE A 88 9.18 -0.82 -8.49
CA ILE A 88 9.47 -0.94 -7.06
C ILE A 88 10.34 0.22 -6.58
N ALA A 89 11.45 0.51 -7.28
CA ALA A 89 12.41 1.53 -6.88
C ALA A 89 13.17 2.11 -8.08
N ASN A 90 13.79 3.27 -7.88
CA ASN A 90 14.72 3.84 -8.86
C ASN A 90 16.10 3.19 -8.75
N ASP A 91 16.51 2.80 -7.54
CA ASP A 91 17.79 2.15 -7.32
C ASP A 91 17.72 0.69 -7.81
N PRO A 92 18.51 0.30 -8.84
CA PRO A 92 18.46 -1.06 -9.38
C PRO A 92 18.91 -2.12 -8.37
N ARG A 93 19.64 -1.74 -7.30
CA ARG A 93 20.01 -2.67 -6.23
C ARG A 93 18.80 -3.04 -5.37
N VAL A 94 17.90 -2.09 -5.09
CA VAL A 94 16.65 -2.33 -4.39
C VAL A 94 15.74 -3.22 -5.24
N VAL A 95 15.63 -2.95 -6.55
CA VAL A 95 14.86 -3.78 -7.48
C VAL A 95 15.40 -5.21 -7.52
N ALA A 96 16.73 -5.38 -7.59
CA ALA A 96 17.37 -6.69 -7.63
C ALA A 96 17.21 -7.46 -6.31
N ASP A 97 17.31 -6.79 -5.18
CA ASP A 97 17.09 -7.35 -3.84
C ASP A 97 15.65 -7.86 -3.70
N HIS A 98 14.68 -7.02 -4.04
CA HIS A 98 13.25 -7.38 -4.05
C HIS A 98 12.96 -8.61 -4.96
N ALA A 99 13.51 -8.61 -6.19
CA ALA A 99 13.27 -9.68 -7.14
C ALA A 99 13.98 -10.99 -6.74
N GLY A 100 15.10 -10.89 -5.99
CA GLY A 100 15.87 -12.04 -5.50
C GLY A 100 15.40 -12.60 -4.17
N ASP A 101 14.51 -11.91 -3.46
CA ASP A 101 14.02 -12.35 -2.16
C ASP A 101 13.09 -13.56 -2.31
N MET A 102 13.48 -14.67 -1.68
CA MET A 102 12.71 -15.91 -1.69
C MET A 102 11.32 -15.77 -1.07
N PHE A 103 11.11 -14.80 -0.18
CA PHE A 103 9.81 -14.53 0.43
C PHE A 103 8.87 -13.72 -0.48
N ASN A 104 9.40 -13.11 -1.54
CA ASN A 104 8.60 -12.44 -2.57
C ASN A 104 8.24 -13.37 -3.75
N THR A 105 8.78 -14.59 -3.79
CA THR A 105 8.58 -15.56 -4.87
C THR A 105 7.88 -16.81 -4.34
N PHE A 106 6.60 -16.75 -4.13
CA PHE A 106 5.80 -17.88 -3.67
C PHE A 106 4.58 -18.10 -4.58
N ASP A 107 4.15 -19.36 -4.65
CA ASP A 107 2.92 -19.70 -5.34
C ASP A 107 1.71 -19.18 -4.58
N THR A 108 0.84 -18.47 -5.29
CA THR A 108 -0.40 -17.93 -4.72
C THR A 108 -1.59 -18.83 -5.04
N THR A 109 -2.55 -18.91 -4.12
CA THR A 109 -3.87 -19.49 -4.40
C THR A 109 -4.82 -18.41 -4.93
N ILE A 110 -5.88 -18.84 -5.63
CA ILE A 110 -6.94 -17.91 -6.04
C ILE A 110 -7.60 -17.24 -4.82
N GLU A 111 -7.72 -17.96 -3.70
CA GLU A 111 -8.23 -17.40 -2.44
C GLU A 111 -7.38 -16.24 -1.94
N LEU A 112 -6.05 -16.37 -1.96
CA LEU A 112 -5.16 -15.27 -1.56
C LEU A 112 -5.36 -14.02 -2.43
N VAL A 113 -5.46 -14.20 -3.75
CA VAL A 113 -5.72 -13.08 -4.67
C VAL A 113 -7.10 -12.48 -4.43
N TYR A 114 -8.10 -13.31 -4.18
CA TYR A 114 -9.45 -12.86 -3.86
C TYR A 114 -9.46 -12.03 -2.58
N ASP A 115 -8.86 -12.52 -1.50
CA ASP A 115 -8.79 -11.82 -0.22
C ASP A 115 -8.01 -10.50 -0.34
N PHE A 116 -6.92 -10.48 -1.13
CA PHE A 116 -6.17 -9.26 -1.44
C PHE A 116 -7.07 -8.21 -2.12
N VAL A 117 -7.84 -8.63 -3.12
CA VAL A 117 -8.75 -7.75 -3.87
C VAL A 117 -9.93 -7.29 -2.99
N GLN A 118 -10.48 -8.17 -2.13
CA GLN A 118 -11.54 -7.80 -1.19
C GLN A 118 -11.04 -6.80 -0.14
N LEU A 119 -9.83 -7.01 0.41
CA LEU A 119 -9.20 -6.07 1.32
C LEU A 119 -9.01 -4.70 0.66
N TYR A 120 -8.51 -4.69 -0.58
CA TYR A 120 -8.37 -3.46 -1.36
C TYR A 120 -9.71 -2.76 -1.52
N HIS A 121 -10.75 -3.47 -1.94
CA HIS A 121 -12.09 -2.91 -2.13
C HIS A 121 -12.65 -2.32 -0.82
N PHE A 122 -12.47 -3.00 0.31
CA PHE A 122 -12.91 -2.48 1.61
C PHE A 122 -12.23 -1.15 1.94
N ILE A 123 -10.89 -1.06 1.80
CA ILE A 123 -10.15 0.14 2.19
C ILE A 123 -10.25 1.31 1.19
N GLU A 124 -10.77 1.07 -0.02
CA GLU A 124 -11.11 2.13 -0.99
C GLU A 124 -12.58 2.58 -0.88
N SER A 125 -13.41 1.84 -0.13
CA SER A 125 -14.80 2.21 0.09
C SER A 125 -14.93 3.40 1.05
N ASP A 126 -16.08 4.08 1.02
CA ASP A 126 -16.39 5.15 1.99
C ASP A 126 -16.63 4.64 3.41
N GLN A 127 -16.58 3.32 3.64
CA GLN A 127 -16.95 2.69 4.91
C GLN A 127 -15.79 2.62 5.91
N TRP A 128 -14.55 2.44 5.46
CA TRP A 128 -13.42 2.17 6.35
C TRP A 128 -12.95 3.40 7.13
N ALA A 129 -12.86 4.57 6.49
CA ALA A 129 -12.33 5.79 7.13
C ALA A 129 -13.17 6.24 8.35
N PRO A 130 -14.51 6.19 8.32
CA PRO A 130 -15.33 6.47 9.51
C PRO A 130 -15.11 5.49 10.68
N MET A 131 -14.59 4.29 10.43
CA MET A 131 -14.27 3.31 11.47
C MET A 131 -12.94 3.60 12.17
N VAL A 132 -12.06 4.38 11.55
CA VAL A 132 -10.78 4.79 12.16
C VAL A 132 -11.05 5.85 13.22
N PRO A 133 -10.70 5.64 14.52
CA PRO A 133 -10.92 6.64 15.56
C PRO A 133 -10.29 7.98 15.20
N ALA A 134 -11.09 9.07 15.26
CA ALA A 134 -10.65 10.40 14.82
C ALA A 134 -9.43 10.95 15.59
N ARG A 135 -9.16 10.44 16.80
CA ARG A 135 -7.99 10.80 17.61
C ARG A 135 -6.66 10.30 17.05
N ILE A 136 -6.69 9.31 16.15
CA ILE A 136 -5.46 8.72 15.59
C ILE A 136 -4.85 9.68 14.57
N PRO A 137 -3.65 10.21 14.82
CA PRO A 137 -2.91 10.93 13.79
C PRO A 137 -2.36 9.95 12.75
N VAL A 138 -2.38 10.36 11.48
CA VAL A 138 -1.95 9.52 10.36
C VAL A 138 -0.89 10.20 9.54
N TYR A 139 0.24 9.51 9.32
CA TYR A 139 1.30 9.92 8.43
C TYR A 139 1.29 9.08 7.16
N LEU A 140 1.15 9.74 6.01
CA LEU A 140 1.05 9.12 4.71
C LEU A 140 2.23 9.56 3.85
N ILE A 141 3.03 8.61 3.37
CA ILE A 141 4.20 8.87 2.54
C ILE A 141 4.23 7.96 1.31
N SER A 142 4.61 8.50 0.17
CA SER A 142 4.74 7.74 -1.08
C SER A 142 5.67 8.45 -2.05
N GLY A 143 6.25 7.71 -2.99
CA GLY A 143 6.83 8.32 -4.18
C GLY A 143 5.72 8.83 -5.11
N ASP A 144 5.95 9.94 -5.81
CA ASP A 144 5.00 10.45 -6.80
C ASP A 144 5.06 9.70 -8.16
N GLN A 145 5.98 8.73 -8.27
CA GLN A 145 6.08 7.79 -9.39
C GLN A 145 5.62 6.37 -9.03
N ASP A 146 4.96 6.21 -7.88
CA ASP A 146 4.43 4.93 -7.41
C ASP A 146 3.09 4.59 -8.08
N PRO A 147 3.01 3.54 -8.93
CA PRO A 147 1.78 3.15 -9.59
C PRO A 147 0.72 2.57 -8.63
N CYS A 148 1.13 1.97 -7.49
CA CYS A 148 0.20 1.43 -6.49
C CYS A 148 -0.66 2.52 -5.84
N GLY A 149 -0.13 3.74 -5.75
CA GLY A 149 -0.83 4.92 -5.25
C GLY A 149 -1.29 5.86 -6.37
N ASN A 150 -1.50 5.34 -7.59
CA ASN A 150 -1.87 6.14 -8.74
C ASN A 150 -1.02 7.41 -8.90
N TYR A 151 0.31 7.22 -8.80
CA TYR A 151 1.29 8.29 -9.03
C TYR A 151 1.07 9.52 -8.14
N GLY A 152 0.80 9.27 -6.85
CA GLY A 152 0.59 10.27 -5.80
C GLY A 152 -0.86 10.73 -5.61
N GLU A 153 -1.76 10.50 -6.56
CA GLU A 153 -3.18 10.86 -6.40
C GLU A 153 -3.84 10.10 -5.26
N GLY A 154 -3.54 8.79 -5.14
CA GLY A 154 -4.03 7.93 -4.06
C GLY A 154 -3.60 8.39 -2.67
N LEU A 155 -2.38 8.95 -2.54
CA LEU A 155 -1.89 9.52 -1.30
C LEU A 155 -2.84 10.60 -0.75
N TYR A 156 -3.21 11.56 -1.61
CA TYR A 156 -4.11 12.64 -1.23
C TYR A 156 -5.56 12.19 -1.12
N HIS A 157 -5.98 11.19 -1.91
CA HIS A 157 -7.31 10.59 -1.79
C HIS A 157 -7.52 10.03 -0.39
N VAL A 158 -6.62 9.16 0.07
CA VAL A 158 -6.69 8.53 1.40
C VAL A 158 -6.60 9.59 2.51
N ALA A 159 -5.71 10.57 2.39
CA ALA A 159 -5.60 11.66 3.35
C ALA A 159 -6.90 12.46 3.47
N ASN A 160 -7.57 12.74 2.35
CA ASN A 160 -8.83 13.46 2.32
C ASN A 160 -9.99 12.65 2.94
N LEU A 161 -10.04 11.32 2.71
CA LEU A 161 -11.04 10.46 3.35
C LEU A 161 -10.89 10.52 4.88
N LEU A 162 -9.68 10.36 5.39
CA LEU A 162 -9.39 10.44 6.83
C LEU A 162 -9.63 11.84 7.42
N ALA A 163 -9.26 12.89 6.72
CA ALA A 163 -9.49 14.25 7.17
C ALA A 163 -10.99 14.59 7.30
N ARG A 164 -11.84 14.08 6.39
CA ARG A 164 -13.30 14.23 6.48
C ARG A 164 -13.91 13.56 7.70
N THR A 165 -13.28 12.52 8.23
CA THR A 165 -13.71 11.83 9.46
C THR A 165 -13.08 12.38 10.73
N GLY A 166 -12.26 13.42 10.60
CA GLY A 166 -11.68 14.16 11.72
C GLY A 166 -10.27 13.74 12.12
N ASN A 167 -9.67 12.79 11.41
CA ASN A 167 -8.28 12.40 11.66
C ASN A 167 -7.32 13.53 11.25
N LYS A 168 -6.32 13.79 12.08
CA LYS A 168 -5.19 14.66 11.73
C LYS A 168 -4.26 13.91 10.78
N THR A 169 -4.14 14.37 9.55
CA THR A 169 -3.28 13.76 8.53
C THR A 169 -2.07 14.63 8.21
N VAL A 170 -0.92 13.99 8.01
CA VAL A 170 0.29 14.60 7.45
C VAL A 170 0.67 13.80 6.23
N THR A 171 0.86 14.46 5.09
CA THR A 171 1.22 13.81 3.81
C THR A 171 2.57 14.29 3.33
N ARG A 172 3.36 13.38 2.78
CA ARG A 172 4.61 13.72 2.10
C ARG A 172 4.77 12.87 0.84
N ALA A 173 4.80 13.53 -0.32
CA ALA A 173 5.18 12.92 -1.59
C ALA A 173 6.68 13.15 -1.85
N TYR A 174 7.39 12.08 -2.22
CA TYR A 174 8.80 12.12 -2.61
C TYR A 174 8.90 12.16 -4.13
N THR A 175 9.25 13.33 -4.66
CA THR A 175 9.24 13.62 -6.09
C THR A 175 10.30 12.82 -6.84
N GLY A 176 9.86 12.12 -7.89
CA GLY A 176 10.71 11.30 -8.75
C GLY A 176 10.95 9.90 -8.22
N TYR A 177 10.46 9.55 -7.03
CA TYR A 177 10.63 8.22 -6.43
C TYR A 177 9.41 7.32 -6.63
N ARG A 178 9.65 6.01 -6.57
CA ARG A 178 8.68 4.95 -6.82
C ARG A 178 8.14 4.37 -5.52
N HIS A 179 7.88 3.09 -5.47
CA HIS A 179 7.12 2.41 -4.42
C HIS A 179 7.87 2.26 -3.08
N GLU A 180 9.10 1.76 -3.13
CA GLU A 180 9.89 1.47 -1.91
C GLU A 180 10.77 2.64 -1.47
N ILE A 181 10.20 3.82 -1.23
CA ILE A 181 10.93 5.03 -0.82
C ILE A 181 11.80 4.83 0.43
N HIS A 182 11.39 3.95 1.34
CA HIS A 182 12.12 3.63 2.57
C HIS A 182 13.36 2.76 2.33
N ASN A 183 13.47 2.14 1.16
CA ASN A 183 14.63 1.35 0.72
C ASN A 183 15.51 2.10 -0.29
N GLU A 184 15.04 3.20 -0.86
CA GLU A 184 15.80 4.04 -1.79
C GLU A 184 17.02 4.66 -1.10
N LEU A 185 18.22 4.23 -1.46
CA LEU A 185 19.46 4.62 -0.76
C LEU A 185 19.72 6.13 -0.75
N ALA A 186 19.17 6.85 -1.73
CA ALA A 186 19.34 8.29 -1.83
C ALA A 186 18.50 9.09 -0.82
N ILE A 187 17.39 8.54 -0.33
CA ILE A 187 16.43 9.27 0.52
C ILE A 187 15.99 8.51 1.77
N ARG A 188 16.38 7.24 1.95
CA ARG A 188 15.90 6.42 3.08
C ARG A 188 16.15 7.09 4.45
N ASP A 189 17.30 7.75 4.63
CA ASP A 189 17.62 8.42 5.88
C ASP A 189 16.67 9.61 6.14
N GLU A 190 16.25 10.31 5.07
CA GLU A 190 15.23 11.37 5.13
C GLU A 190 13.84 10.82 5.41
N VAL A 191 13.50 9.68 4.80
CA VAL A 191 12.21 8.98 5.06
C VAL A 191 12.16 8.51 6.52
N GLU A 192 13.23 7.88 7.00
CA GLU A 192 13.35 7.41 8.37
C GLU A 192 13.25 8.56 9.38
N ALA A 193 13.99 9.66 9.16
CA ALA A 193 13.88 10.85 9.98
C ALA A 193 12.45 11.39 10.04
N GLY A 194 11.74 11.44 8.91
CA GLY A 194 10.35 11.88 8.87
C GLY A 194 9.38 10.98 9.66
N LEU A 195 9.61 9.66 9.65
CA LEU A 195 8.84 8.71 10.47
C LEU A 195 9.10 8.94 11.97
N ILE A 196 10.36 9.11 12.36
CA ILE A 196 10.78 9.37 13.75
C ILE A 196 10.22 10.72 14.24
N ASP A 197 10.30 11.77 13.43
CA ASP A 197 9.79 13.10 13.76
C ASP A 197 8.27 13.08 13.98
N PHE A 198 7.53 12.34 13.11
CA PHE A 198 6.10 12.18 13.30
C PHE A 198 5.77 11.46 14.62
N ILE A 199 6.46 10.35 14.91
CA ILE A 199 6.27 9.59 16.16
C ILE A 199 6.55 10.47 17.37
N ASN A 200 7.68 11.19 17.39
CA ASN A 200 8.04 12.10 18.48
C ASN A 200 7.02 13.23 18.65
N GLY A 201 6.52 13.78 17.55
CA GLY A 201 5.49 14.81 17.58
C GLY A 201 4.12 14.33 18.13
N VAL A 202 3.85 13.04 18.07
CA VAL A 202 2.64 12.43 18.68
C VAL A 202 2.84 12.15 20.17
N LEU A 203 4.07 11.81 20.56
CA LEU A 203 4.40 11.47 21.95
C LEU A 203 4.55 12.70 22.86
N GLY A 204 4.79 13.90 22.30
CA GLY A 204 4.97 15.19 23.03
C GLY A 204 6.42 15.45 23.35
#